data_4902e23e4d392158e554c3383729adcd
#
_entry.id   4902e23e4d392158e554c3383729adcd
#
_cell.length_a   1.000
_cell.length_b   1.000
_cell.length_c   1.000
_cell.angle_alpha   90.00
_cell.angle_beta   90.00
_cell.angle_gamma   90.00
#
_symmetry.space_group_name_H-M   'P 1'
#
loop_
_entity.id
_entity.type
_entity.pdbx_description
1 polymer ?
#
loop_
_entity_poly.entity_id
_entity_poly.type
_entity_poly.pdbx_seq_one_letter_code
_entity_poly.pdbx_strand_id
1 'polypeptide(L)'
;MRKAGFLAFLLASSLGLAQGVVFLSTQLRPIEEAQKMRQVILKGFSGQVQFVPEDYPVWLNRVLAEAQTGRGTVGVLGGLHGDFPPLVSRGLLEPLDGLYARLQDRGFPQAFVELGRMGTPNQQYLPWMQATYVMVARKEALKYLPPGADLNALTYEDLKNWAKAIQEATGQRRLGFPAGPGGLIHRFLQGYLYPSYTGSQVRRFKSPEAEAMWRDFRELWRYVNPRSTAYEFMQEPLLSGEVWIAWDHTARLKDALVQRPQDFVAFPAPAGPKGRGFMPVVAGLAIPKTAPDKRAAEALVDYLTRPEVQLLTLKEVGFFPVVRVRYGEDLPEGIRLLAEAVSAQSSAKDALPSLLPVGLGDKGGEVNKVYRDAFTRIVLRGEEIRRALDLEAQNLARILRETGAPCWPPDAPSTGACPVE
;
A
#
# COMPACT_ATOMS: atom_id res chain seq x y z
N MET A 1 72.28 25.47 38.94
CA MET A 1 71.25 24.41 39.14
C MET A 1 70.02 24.84 38.39
N ARG A 2 69.83 24.34 37.16
CA ARG A 2 68.67 24.66 36.27
C ARG A 2 67.66 23.51 36.40
N LYS A 3 66.46 23.80 36.87
CA LYS A 3 65.34 22.85 36.88
C LYS A 3 64.64 22.92 35.52
N ALA A 4 64.71 21.81 34.75
CA ALA A 4 63.94 21.62 33.54
C ALA A 4 62.53 21.14 33.93
N GLY A 5 61.49 21.91 33.57
CA GLY A 5 60.10 21.50 33.72
C GLY A 5 59.68 20.74 32.48
N PHE A 6 59.25 19.49 32.62
CA PHE A 6 58.62 18.69 31.58
C PHE A 6 57.14 19.06 31.51
N LEU A 7 56.74 19.66 30.41
CA LEU A 7 55.32 19.90 30.11
C LEU A 7 54.79 18.67 29.35
N ALA A 8 54.02 17.84 30.04
CA ALA A 8 53.32 16.72 29.41
C ALA A 8 52.05 17.24 28.68
N PHE A 9 52.06 17.20 27.38
CA PHE A 9 50.88 17.41 26.55
C PHE A 9 49.99 16.15 26.64
N LEU A 10 48.91 16.23 27.36
CA LEU A 10 47.81 15.27 27.29
C LEU A 10 47.05 15.51 26.01
N LEU A 11 47.30 14.69 25.00
CA LEU A 11 46.43 14.52 23.84
C LEU A 11 45.14 13.82 24.34
N ALA A 12 44.12 14.61 24.60
CA ALA A 12 42.78 14.10 24.75
C ALA A 12 42.29 13.65 23.38
N SER A 13 42.42 12.35 23.07
CA SER A 13 41.74 11.72 21.98
C SER A 13 40.24 11.80 22.27
N SER A 14 39.57 12.79 21.73
CA SER A 14 38.12 12.78 21.66
C SER A 14 37.72 11.63 20.75
N LEU A 15 37.45 10.47 21.33
CA LEU A 15 36.63 9.44 20.71
C LEU A 15 35.27 10.08 20.46
N GLY A 16 35.09 10.67 19.28
CA GLY A 16 33.81 11.07 18.82
C GLY A 16 32.97 9.81 18.78
N LEU A 17 32.08 9.67 19.74
CA LEU A 17 30.97 8.69 19.64
C LEU A 17 30.32 8.96 18.29
N ALA A 18 30.42 8.00 17.38
CA ALA A 18 29.74 8.07 16.10
C ALA A 18 28.26 8.33 16.40
N GLN A 19 27.78 9.52 16.05
CA GLN A 19 26.36 9.84 16.20
C GLN A 19 25.56 8.82 15.41
N GLY A 20 24.67 8.10 16.07
CA GLY A 20 23.80 7.13 15.43
C GLY A 20 22.87 7.80 14.41
N VAL A 21 22.39 7.03 13.46
CA VAL A 21 21.41 7.50 12.47
C VAL A 21 20.08 7.77 13.16
N VAL A 22 19.55 8.98 13.02
CA VAL A 22 18.18 9.28 13.43
C VAL A 22 17.23 8.83 12.30
N PHE A 23 16.37 7.88 12.63
CA PHE A 23 15.35 7.37 11.73
C PHE A 23 13.99 7.93 12.14
N LEU A 24 13.54 8.97 11.45
CA LEU A 24 12.29 9.66 11.70
C LEU A 24 11.19 9.06 10.81
N SER A 25 10.12 8.53 11.40
CA SER A 25 9.10 7.77 10.68
C SER A 25 7.68 8.20 11.03
N THR A 26 6.80 8.25 10.04
CA THR A 26 5.35 8.35 10.26
C THR A 26 4.71 6.98 10.51
N GLN A 27 5.47 5.90 10.34
CA GLN A 27 5.00 4.52 10.48
C GLN A 27 5.54 3.88 11.76
N LEU A 28 4.85 2.83 12.21
CA LEU A 28 5.20 2.06 13.41
C LEU A 28 5.20 2.95 14.67
N ARG A 29 4.15 3.78 14.77
CA ARG A 29 3.93 4.70 15.90
C ARG A 29 3.34 4.05 17.15
N PRO A 30 2.45 3.04 17.04
CA PRO A 30 1.98 2.33 18.23
C PRO A 30 3.16 1.87 19.07
N ILE A 31 3.05 1.99 20.40
CA ILE A 31 4.15 1.74 21.34
C ILE A 31 4.74 0.35 21.13
N GLU A 32 3.89 -0.65 20.94
CA GLU A 32 4.31 -2.04 20.72
C GLU A 32 5.12 -2.21 19.44
N GLU A 33 4.67 -1.59 18.34
CA GLU A 33 5.39 -1.64 17.06
C GLU A 33 6.72 -0.90 17.13
N ALA A 34 6.73 0.27 17.77
CA ALA A 34 7.96 1.04 17.99
C ALA A 34 8.98 0.28 18.85
N GLN A 35 8.53 -0.42 19.86
CA GLN A 35 9.39 -1.27 20.69
C GLN A 35 9.98 -2.43 19.88
N LYS A 36 9.17 -3.08 19.03
CA LYS A 36 9.64 -4.16 18.14
C LYS A 36 10.66 -3.64 17.12
N MET A 37 10.47 -2.45 16.60
CA MET A 37 11.49 -1.80 15.75
C MET A 37 12.82 -1.65 16.50
N ARG A 38 12.80 -1.05 17.68
CA ARG A 38 14.02 -0.75 18.46
C ARG A 38 14.70 -2.01 19.00
N GLN A 39 13.93 -2.94 19.54
CA GLN A 39 14.45 -4.06 20.31
C GLN A 39 14.72 -5.30 19.46
N VAL A 40 14.07 -5.46 18.32
CA VAL A 40 14.15 -6.65 17.48
C VAL A 40 14.67 -6.32 16.09
N ILE A 41 13.93 -5.51 15.31
CA ILE A 41 14.23 -5.31 13.90
C ILE A 41 15.56 -4.56 13.72
N LEU A 42 15.78 -3.47 14.43
CA LEU A 42 16.99 -2.66 14.32
C LEU A 42 18.19 -3.22 15.08
N LYS A 43 17.98 -4.22 15.92
CA LYS A 43 19.06 -4.82 16.73
C LYS A 43 20.18 -5.44 15.89
N GLY A 44 19.83 -5.96 14.70
CA GLY A 44 20.80 -6.55 13.77
C GLY A 44 21.58 -5.55 12.93
N PHE A 45 21.26 -4.27 13.00
CA PHE A 45 22.04 -3.22 12.32
C PHE A 45 23.36 -2.99 13.04
N SER A 46 24.46 -2.92 12.27
CA SER A 46 25.81 -2.79 12.83
C SER A 46 26.11 -1.40 13.39
N GLY A 47 25.34 -0.38 13.00
CA GLY A 47 25.45 0.99 13.49
C GLY A 47 24.46 1.28 14.62
N GLN A 48 24.57 2.50 15.17
CA GLN A 48 23.58 2.98 16.13
C GLN A 48 22.43 3.66 15.39
N VAL A 49 21.19 3.37 15.80
CA VAL A 49 19.97 3.96 15.24
C VAL A 49 19.10 4.47 16.38
N GLN A 50 18.64 5.70 16.22
CA GLN A 50 17.58 6.25 17.05
C GLN A 50 16.29 6.25 16.22
N PHE A 51 15.36 5.35 16.51
CA PHE A 51 14.06 5.27 15.85
C PHE A 51 13.08 6.23 16.54
N VAL A 52 12.57 7.20 15.77
CA VAL A 52 11.67 8.27 16.23
C VAL A 52 10.38 8.25 15.41
N PRO A 53 9.34 7.55 15.89
CA PRO A 53 8.02 7.61 15.25
C PRO A 53 7.28 8.87 15.68
N GLU A 54 6.68 9.58 14.71
CA GLU A 54 5.98 10.85 14.91
C GLU A 54 4.72 10.93 14.05
N ASP A 55 3.78 11.76 14.48
CA ASP A 55 2.66 12.15 13.62
C ASP A 55 3.15 12.96 12.41
N TYR A 56 2.45 12.81 11.29
CA TYR A 56 2.85 13.46 10.05
C TYR A 56 3.13 14.98 10.17
N PRO A 57 2.30 15.81 10.84
CA PRO A 57 2.61 17.24 10.97
C PRO A 57 3.93 17.49 11.71
N VAL A 58 4.23 16.75 12.77
CA VAL A 58 5.47 16.87 13.54
C VAL A 58 6.66 16.41 12.69
N TRP A 59 6.52 15.28 12.01
CA TRP A 59 7.51 14.73 11.08
C TRP A 59 7.86 15.74 9.99
N LEU A 60 6.84 16.30 9.31
CA LEU A 60 7.03 17.26 8.23
C LEU A 60 7.69 18.55 8.73
N ASN A 61 7.20 19.11 9.83
CA ASN A 61 7.72 20.35 10.39
C ASN A 61 9.19 20.22 10.78
N ARG A 62 9.59 19.10 11.35
CA ARG A 62 11.00 18.84 11.68
C ARG A 62 11.89 18.84 10.45
N VAL A 63 11.49 18.12 9.40
CA VAL A 63 12.26 18.06 8.15
C VAL A 63 12.38 19.44 7.50
N LEU A 64 11.28 20.21 7.46
CA LEU A 64 11.28 21.58 6.90
C LEU A 64 12.15 22.53 7.72
N ALA A 65 12.13 22.45 9.03
CA ALA A 65 12.96 23.28 9.93
C ALA A 65 14.46 22.97 9.72
N GLU A 66 14.84 21.70 9.64
CA GLU A 66 16.22 21.31 9.36
C GLU A 66 16.68 21.78 7.97
N ALA A 67 15.80 21.70 6.96
CA ALA A 67 16.10 22.21 5.63
C ALA A 67 16.35 23.72 5.60
N GLN A 68 15.62 24.50 6.38
CA GLN A 68 15.80 25.96 6.47
C GLN A 68 17.16 26.33 7.06
N THR A 69 17.64 25.60 8.04
CA THR A 69 18.94 25.86 8.66
C THR A 69 20.11 25.30 7.86
N GLY A 70 19.87 24.41 6.90
CA GLY A 70 20.89 23.70 6.16
C GLY A 70 21.67 22.69 7.00
N ARG A 71 21.25 22.45 8.23
CA ARG A 71 21.86 21.49 9.18
C ARG A 71 20.80 20.54 9.68
N GLY A 72 20.98 19.27 9.38
CA GLY A 72 20.05 18.22 9.79
C GLY A 72 20.62 17.29 10.85
N THR A 73 19.71 16.68 11.59
CA THR A 73 19.98 15.58 12.52
C THR A 73 19.39 14.28 11.98
N VAL A 74 18.36 14.37 11.14
CA VAL A 74 17.68 13.21 10.58
C VAL A 74 18.49 12.62 9.44
N GLY A 75 18.78 11.31 9.53
CA GLY A 75 19.51 10.55 8.51
C GLY A 75 18.59 9.82 7.54
N VAL A 76 17.53 9.18 8.05
CA VAL A 76 16.56 8.43 7.24
C VAL A 76 15.16 8.85 7.59
N LEU A 77 14.34 9.02 6.57
CA LEU A 77 12.91 9.27 6.67
C LEU A 77 12.14 8.00 6.30
N GLY A 78 11.22 7.59 7.17
CA GLY A 78 10.21 6.59 6.86
C GLY A 78 8.85 7.28 6.72
N GLY A 79 8.09 6.95 5.68
CA GLY A 79 6.78 7.54 5.48
C GLY A 79 5.99 6.80 4.41
N LEU A 80 4.69 7.07 4.35
CA LEU A 80 3.85 6.64 3.24
C LEU A 80 4.17 7.47 1.98
N HIS A 81 3.88 6.91 0.81
CA HIS A 81 4.03 7.65 -0.45
C HIS A 81 3.43 9.07 -0.36
N GLY A 82 2.25 9.20 0.23
CA GLY A 82 1.55 10.49 0.37
C GLY A 82 2.19 11.48 1.36
N ASP A 83 3.19 11.06 2.13
CA ASP A 83 3.90 11.94 3.07
C ASP A 83 5.04 12.72 2.39
N PHE A 84 5.56 12.22 1.28
CA PHE A 84 6.74 12.78 0.62
C PHE A 84 6.50 13.96 -0.35
N PRO A 85 5.33 14.17 -0.98
CA PRO A 85 5.15 15.21 -2.00
C PRO A 85 5.62 16.60 -1.57
N PRO A 86 5.38 17.10 -0.33
CA PRO A 86 5.87 18.40 0.08
C PRO A 86 7.40 18.52 0.12
N LEU A 87 8.10 17.41 0.33
CA LEU A 87 9.57 17.37 0.34
C LEU A 87 10.11 17.28 -1.09
N VAL A 88 9.47 16.48 -1.93
CA VAL A 88 9.85 16.30 -3.34
C VAL A 88 9.69 17.60 -4.11
N SER A 89 8.57 18.29 -3.96
CA SER A 89 8.30 19.57 -4.64
C SER A 89 9.29 20.67 -4.29
N ARG A 90 9.90 20.59 -3.12
CA ARG A 90 10.93 21.53 -2.64
C ARG A 90 12.37 21.04 -2.88
N GLY A 91 12.54 19.88 -3.49
CA GLY A 91 13.86 19.32 -3.77
C GLY A 91 14.69 18.97 -2.53
N LEU A 92 14.04 18.53 -1.45
CA LEU A 92 14.69 18.33 -0.13
C LEU A 92 15.25 16.92 0.09
N LEU A 93 15.02 16.00 -0.85
CA LEU A 93 15.46 14.60 -0.75
C LEU A 93 16.68 14.33 -1.62
N GLU A 94 17.60 13.51 -1.10
CA GLU A 94 18.74 13.00 -1.89
C GLU A 94 18.23 12.04 -2.97
N PRO A 95 18.73 12.15 -4.21
CA PRO A 95 18.49 11.13 -5.23
C PRO A 95 19.06 9.77 -4.78
N LEU A 96 18.25 8.73 -4.82
CA LEU A 96 18.64 7.39 -4.42
C LEU A 96 18.98 6.46 -5.59
N ASP A 97 19.19 7.01 -6.80
CA ASP A 97 19.47 6.23 -8.00
C ASP A 97 20.72 5.36 -7.86
N GLY A 98 21.78 5.90 -7.28
CA GLY A 98 23.01 5.15 -7.02
C GLY A 98 22.83 4.03 -6.01
N LEU A 99 22.09 4.28 -4.93
CA LEU A 99 21.75 3.25 -3.95
C LEU A 99 20.87 2.17 -4.56
N TYR A 100 19.83 2.55 -5.29
CA TYR A 100 18.95 1.62 -5.98
C TYR A 100 19.73 0.71 -6.94
N ALA A 101 20.67 1.27 -7.71
CA ALA A 101 21.51 0.49 -8.62
C ALA A 101 22.29 -0.62 -7.89
N ARG A 102 22.74 -0.36 -6.67
CA ARG A 102 23.44 -1.36 -5.84
C ARG A 102 22.51 -2.40 -5.22
N LEU A 103 21.20 -2.14 -5.18
CA LEU A 103 20.18 -3.01 -4.55
C LEU A 103 19.24 -3.67 -5.56
N GLN A 104 19.55 -3.63 -6.85
CA GLN A 104 18.70 -4.18 -7.91
C GLN A 104 18.44 -5.68 -7.77
N ASP A 105 19.39 -6.43 -7.24
CA ASP A 105 19.28 -7.86 -6.98
C ASP A 105 18.23 -8.22 -5.91
N ARG A 106 17.79 -7.24 -5.11
CA ARG A 106 16.73 -7.40 -4.13
C ARG A 106 15.39 -7.74 -4.75
N GLY A 107 15.16 -7.38 -6.02
CA GLY A 107 13.93 -7.67 -6.75
C GLY A 107 12.73 -6.89 -6.23
N PHE A 108 12.88 -5.58 -6.06
CA PHE A 108 11.76 -4.68 -5.79
C PHE A 108 10.72 -4.77 -6.90
N PRO A 109 9.41 -4.77 -6.59
CA PRO A 109 8.38 -4.65 -7.60
C PRO A 109 8.60 -3.39 -8.44
N GLN A 110 8.64 -3.55 -9.78
CA GLN A 110 8.90 -2.42 -10.68
C GLN A 110 7.88 -1.29 -10.50
N ALA A 111 6.62 -1.65 -10.25
CA ALA A 111 5.57 -0.67 -9.98
C ALA A 111 5.88 0.21 -8.75
N PHE A 112 6.50 -0.35 -7.71
CA PHE A 112 6.87 0.41 -6.51
C PHE A 112 8.14 1.24 -6.72
N VAL A 113 9.07 0.75 -7.51
CA VAL A 113 10.24 1.53 -7.93
C VAL A 113 9.80 2.79 -8.68
N GLU A 114 8.86 2.63 -9.61
CA GLU A 114 8.32 3.76 -10.37
C GLU A 114 7.56 4.74 -9.46
N LEU A 115 6.76 4.26 -8.52
CA LEU A 115 6.12 5.11 -7.51
C LEU A 115 7.15 5.93 -6.72
N GLY A 116 8.28 5.33 -6.38
CA GLY A 116 9.34 5.98 -5.62
C GLY A 116 10.03 7.14 -6.36
N ARG A 117 9.85 7.25 -7.66
CA ARG A 117 10.30 8.41 -8.44
C ARG A 117 9.41 9.64 -8.25
N MET A 118 8.18 9.44 -7.85
CA MET A 118 7.22 10.52 -7.56
C MET A 118 7.04 11.51 -8.71
N GLY A 119 7.00 11.00 -9.95
CA GLY A 119 6.87 11.82 -11.15
C GLY A 119 8.13 12.61 -11.53
N THR A 120 9.26 12.35 -10.89
CA THR A 120 10.56 12.98 -11.20
C THR A 120 11.48 12.03 -11.95
N PRO A 121 12.57 12.52 -12.57
CA PRO A 121 13.56 11.64 -13.18
C PRO A 121 14.34 10.76 -12.19
N ASN A 122 14.38 11.13 -10.91
CA ASN A 122 15.21 10.50 -9.90
C ASN A 122 14.41 9.66 -8.91
N GLN A 123 15.04 8.67 -8.32
CA GLN A 123 14.48 7.89 -7.21
C GLN A 123 14.45 8.74 -5.95
N GLN A 124 13.27 9.07 -5.45
CA GLN A 124 13.06 9.91 -4.27
C GLN A 124 13.00 9.09 -2.98
N TYR A 125 12.41 7.90 -3.04
CA TYR A 125 12.44 6.93 -1.95
C TYR A 125 12.60 5.51 -2.51
N LEU A 126 13.07 4.59 -1.67
CA LEU A 126 13.00 3.15 -1.94
C LEU A 126 11.84 2.53 -1.15
N PRO A 127 11.13 1.54 -1.72
CA PRO A 127 10.07 0.85 -0.99
C PRO A 127 10.64 0.19 0.28
N TRP A 128 9.87 0.29 1.37
CA TRP A 128 10.28 -0.27 2.66
C TRP A 128 9.41 -1.45 3.08
N MET A 129 8.10 -1.27 3.07
CA MET A 129 7.13 -2.29 3.46
C MET A 129 5.76 -1.94 2.91
N GLN A 130 4.86 -2.91 2.89
CA GLN A 130 3.52 -2.71 2.34
C GLN A 130 2.43 -3.41 3.14
N ALA A 131 1.21 -2.91 2.99
CA ALA A 131 -0.03 -3.61 3.25
C ALA A 131 -0.94 -3.44 2.04
N THR A 132 -1.95 -4.29 1.88
CA THR A 132 -2.86 -4.22 0.72
C THR A 132 -4.13 -5.04 0.94
N TYR A 133 -4.88 -5.24 -0.12
CA TYR A 133 -6.11 -6.02 -0.18
C TYR A 133 -5.90 -7.14 -1.20
N VAL A 134 -6.38 -8.33 -0.89
CA VAL A 134 -6.26 -9.48 -1.78
C VAL A 134 -7.57 -10.26 -1.84
N MET A 135 -7.62 -11.23 -2.74
CA MET A 135 -8.69 -12.22 -2.80
C MET A 135 -8.34 -13.43 -1.95
N VAL A 136 -9.35 -14.01 -1.35
CA VAL A 136 -9.28 -15.29 -0.64
C VAL A 136 -10.43 -16.17 -1.11
N ALA A 137 -10.17 -17.45 -1.27
CA ALA A 137 -11.22 -18.41 -1.55
C ALA A 137 -11.07 -19.66 -0.67
N ARG A 138 -12.21 -20.27 -0.32
CA ARG A 138 -12.24 -21.61 0.23
C ARG A 138 -11.83 -22.61 -0.85
N LYS A 139 -11.03 -23.61 -0.49
CA LYS A 139 -10.55 -24.62 -1.45
C LYS A 139 -11.67 -25.34 -2.19
N GLU A 140 -12.83 -25.51 -1.55
CA GLU A 140 -14.01 -26.11 -2.18
C GLU A 140 -14.54 -25.32 -3.39
N ALA A 141 -14.23 -24.03 -3.47
CA ALA A 141 -14.59 -23.20 -4.62
C ALA A 141 -13.74 -23.50 -5.86
N LEU A 142 -12.54 -24.06 -5.69
CA LEU A 142 -11.57 -24.25 -6.78
C LEU A 142 -12.06 -25.17 -7.89
N LYS A 143 -12.89 -26.17 -7.57
CA LYS A 143 -13.46 -27.07 -8.58
C LYS A 143 -14.38 -26.40 -9.58
N TYR A 144 -14.85 -25.18 -9.28
CA TYR A 144 -15.71 -24.38 -10.15
C TYR A 144 -14.94 -23.30 -10.92
N LEU A 145 -13.64 -23.22 -10.73
CA LEU A 145 -12.81 -22.25 -11.44
C LEU A 145 -12.93 -22.52 -12.96
N PRO A 146 -13.10 -21.47 -13.79
CA PRO A 146 -13.20 -21.63 -15.23
C PRO A 146 -12.01 -22.42 -15.81
N PRO A 147 -12.22 -23.32 -16.78
CA PRO A 147 -11.13 -24.07 -17.38
C PRO A 147 -10.02 -23.17 -17.92
N GLY A 148 -8.76 -23.48 -17.55
CA GLY A 148 -7.60 -22.70 -17.97
C GLY A 148 -7.37 -21.41 -17.20
N ALA A 149 -8.23 -21.02 -16.24
CA ALA A 149 -8.02 -19.87 -15.42
C ALA A 149 -6.87 -20.09 -14.41
N ASP A 150 -6.02 -19.08 -14.28
CA ASP A 150 -4.92 -19.05 -13.32
C ASP A 150 -5.28 -18.09 -12.18
N LEU A 151 -5.25 -18.56 -10.93
CA LEU A 151 -5.56 -17.75 -9.75
C LEU A 151 -4.68 -16.48 -9.67
N ASN A 152 -3.44 -16.56 -10.12
CA ASN A 152 -2.52 -15.42 -10.11
C ASN A 152 -2.71 -14.46 -11.28
N ALA A 153 -3.56 -14.80 -12.24
CA ALA A 153 -3.78 -14.04 -13.46
C ALA A 153 -5.26 -13.93 -13.85
N LEU A 154 -6.17 -13.95 -12.87
CA LEU A 154 -7.61 -13.82 -13.12
C LEU A 154 -7.95 -12.48 -13.77
N THR A 155 -8.99 -12.51 -14.61
CA THR A 155 -9.71 -11.33 -15.08
C THR A 155 -11.05 -11.17 -14.32
N TYR A 156 -11.68 -10.00 -14.42
CA TYR A 156 -13.04 -9.82 -13.86
C TYR A 156 -14.07 -10.71 -14.55
N GLU A 157 -13.86 -11.04 -15.82
CA GLU A 157 -14.68 -12.04 -16.53
C GLU A 157 -14.53 -13.44 -15.93
N ASP A 158 -13.29 -13.84 -15.60
CA ASP A 158 -13.02 -15.11 -14.91
C ASP A 158 -13.72 -15.16 -13.55
N LEU A 159 -13.63 -14.07 -12.77
CA LEU A 159 -14.29 -13.98 -11.46
C LEU A 159 -15.81 -14.11 -11.57
N LYS A 160 -16.40 -13.42 -12.54
CA LYS A 160 -17.85 -13.51 -12.81
C LYS A 160 -18.24 -14.94 -13.18
N ASN A 161 -17.54 -15.56 -14.11
CA ASN A 161 -17.84 -16.92 -14.57
C ASN A 161 -17.64 -17.94 -13.44
N TRP A 162 -16.65 -17.75 -12.60
CA TRP A 162 -16.42 -18.58 -11.40
C TRP A 162 -17.59 -18.48 -10.43
N ALA A 163 -17.98 -17.26 -10.04
CA ALA A 163 -19.11 -17.04 -9.14
C ALA A 163 -20.43 -17.56 -9.72
N LYS A 164 -20.65 -17.40 -11.03
CA LYS A 164 -21.80 -17.94 -11.75
C LYS A 164 -21.84 -19.47 -11.71
N ALA A 165 -20.70 -20.13 -11.98
CA ALA A 165 -20.60 -21.58 -11.94
C ALA A 165 -20.94 -22.15 -10.55
N ILE A 166 -20.48 -21.49 -9.48
CA ILE A 166 -20.82 -21.86 -8.12
C ILE A 166 -22.33 -21.75 -7.86
N GLN A 167 -22.95 -20.65 -8.28
CA GLN A 167 -24.40 -20.45 -8.13
C GLN A 167 -25.20 -21.49 -8.91
N GLU A 168 -24.82 -21.80 -10.13
CA GLU A 168 -25.50 -22.81 -10.95
C GLU A 168 -25.41 -24.22 -10.33
N ALA A 169 -24.25 -24.54 -9.73
CA ALA A 169 -24.02 -25.86 -9.12
C ALA A 169 -24.64 -26.01 -7.73
N THR A 170 -24.65 -24.96 -6.93
CA THR A 170 -25.05 -25.02 -5.50
C THR A 170 -26.38 -24.37 -5.21
N GLY A 171 -26.92 -23.57 -6.12
CA GLY A 171 -28.09 -22.74 -5.90
C GLY A 171 -27.83 -21.53 -4.98
N GLN A 172 -26.58 -21.28 -4.63
CA GLN A 172 -26.19 -20.22 -3.67
C GLN A 172 -25.19 -19.28 -4.28
N ARG A 173 -25.30 -17.98 -3.94
CA ARG A 173 -24.33 -16.96 -4.29
C ARG A 173 -23.23 -16.94 -3.24
N ARG A 174 -21.99 -17.27 -3.62
CA ARG A 174 -20.87 -17.49 -2.69
C ARG A 174 -19.73 -16.49 -2.86
N LEU A 175 -19.85 -15.50 -3.74
CA LEU A 175 -18.91 -14.37 -3.83
C LEU A 175 -19.36 -13.28 -2.85
N GLY A 176 -18.42 -12.72 -2.09
CA GLY A 176 -18.74 -11.68 -1.12
C GLY A 176 -17.77 -10.50 -1.13
N PHE A 177 -18.30 -9.33 -0.78
CA PHE A 177 -17.57 -8.08 -0.62
C PHE A 177 -17.94 -7.39 0.68
N PRO A 178 -17.03 -6.62 1.31
CA PRO A 178 -17.33 -5.85 2.51
C PRO A 178 -18.04 -4.53 2.13
N ALA A 179 -19.30 -4.63 1.73
CA ALA A 179 -20.12 -3.51 1.26
C ALA A 179 -21.06 -2.95 2.35
N GLY A 180 -20.96 -3.42 3.58
CA GLY A 180 -21.67 -2.87 4.74
C GLY A 180 -21.12 -1.51 5.17
N PRO A 181 -21.77 -0.85 6.17
CA PRO A 181 -21.43 0.52 6.55
C PRO A 181 -19.96 0.74 6.95
N GLY A 182 -19.38 -0.20 7.68
CA GLY A 182 -17.94 -0.19 8.05
C GLY A 182 -17.02 -0.93 7.08
N GLY A 183 -17.55 -1.43 5.98
CA GLY A 183 -16.80 -2.17 4.98
C GLY A 183 -15.98 -1.26 4.05
N LEU A 184 -15.15 -1.87 3.22
CA LEU A 184 -14.17 -1.18 2.40
C LEU A 184 -14.48 -1.23 0.89
N ILE A 185 -15.77 -1.38 0.51
CA ILE A 185 -16.14 -1.44 -0.92
C ILE A 185 -15.65 -0.20 -1.71
N HIS A 186 -15.61 0.97 -1.10
CA HIS A 186 -15.08 2.17 -1.73
C HIS A 186 -13.59 2.01 -2.12
N ARG A 187 -12.80 1.28 -1.34
CA ARG A 187 -11.40 0.97 -1.68
C ARG A 187 -11.30 0.00 -2.85
N PHE A 188 -12.24 -0.95 -2.93
CA PHE A 188 -12.34 -1.83 -4.10
C PHE A 188 -12.63 -1.04 -5.38
N LEU A 189 -13.53 -0.07 -5.32
CA LEU A 189 -13.83 0.80 -6.45
C LEU A 189 -12.63 1.68 -6.83
N GLN A 190 -12.05 2.38 -5.86
CA GLN A 190 -10.93 3.31 -6.07
C GLN A 190 -9.64 2.62 -6.53
N GLY A 191 -9.33 1.48 -5.94
CA GLY A 191 -8.03 0.84 -6.10
C GLY A 191 -8.00 -0.33 -7.06
N TYR A 192 -9.13 -0.93 -7.36
CA TYR A 192 -9.21 -2.19 -8.10
C TYR A 192 -10.02 -2.04 -9.39
N LEU A 193 -11.29 -1.72 -9.31
CA LEU A 193 -12.12 -1.62 -10.49
C LEU A 193 -11.76 -0.44 -11.39
N TYR A 194 -11.77 0.77 -10.87
CA TYR A 194 -11.48 1.97 -11.67
C TYR A 194 -10.14 1.88 -12.39
N PRO A 195 -9.01 1.61 -11.70
CA PRO A 195 -7.73 1.52 -12.41
C PRO A 195 -7.68 0.37 -13.42
N SER A 196 -8.27 -0.78 -13.10
CA SER A 196 -8.28 -1.94 -14.00
C SER A 196 -9.02 -1.69 -15.32
N TYR A 197 -10.06 -0.88 -15.29
CA TYR A 197 -10.87 -0.59 -16.48
C TYR A 197 -10.51 0.72 -17.18
N THR A 198 -10.12 1.73 -16.42
CA THR A 198 -9.91 3.08 -16.97
C THR A 198 -8.44 3.53 -16.96
N GLY A 199 -7.57 2.84 -16.22
CA GLY A 199 -6.20 3.30 -15.97
C GLY A 199 -6.14 4.53 -15.06
N SER A 200 -7.23 4.84 -14.34
CA SER A 200 -7.40 6.06 -13.56
C SER A 200 -8.14 5.76 -12.25
N GLN A 201 -7.96 6.59 -11.28
CA GLN A 201 -8.79 6.59 -10.06
C GLN A 201 -9.85 7.68 -10.11
N VAL A 202 -9.53 8.86 -10.61
CA VAL A 202 -10.34 10.08 -10.54
C VAL A 202 -10.61 10.69 -11.93
N ARG A 203 -9.57 10.95 -12.72
CA ARG A 203 -9.70 11.74 -13.97
C ARG A 203 -10.72 11.15 -14.93
N ARG A 204 -10.79 9.83 -15.03
CA ARG A 204 -11.71 9.12 -15.93
C ARG A 204 -12.93 8.55 -15.21
N PHE A 205 -13.38 9.22 -14.16
CA PHE A 205 -14.47 8.77 -13.30
C PHE A 205 -15.77 8.52 -14.06
N LYS A 206 -16.10 9.34 -15.04
CA LYS A 206 -17.31 9.22 -15.87
C LYS A 206 -17.02 8.93 -17.36
N SER A 207 -15.85 8.40 -17.66
CA SER A 207 -15.44 8.04 -19.00
C SER A 207 -16.27 6.87 -19.59
N PRO A 208 -16.24 6.64 -20.93
CA PRO A 208 -16.86 5.45 -21.53
C PRO A 208 -16.35 4.14 -20.92
N GLU A 209 -15.08 4.07 -20.55
CA GLU A 209 -14.49 2.90 -19.88
C GLU A 209 -15.06 2.70 -18.48
N ALA A 210 -15.34 3.79 -17.75
CA ALA A 210 -16.02 3.72 -16.47
C ALA A 210 -17.47 3.21 -16.62
N GLU A 211 -18.17 3.65 -17.65
CA GLU A 211 -19.50 3.13 -17.95
C GLU A 211 -19.47 1.61 -18.22
N ALA A 212 -18.49 1.15 -18.99
CA ALA A 212 -18.29 -0.28 -19.25
C ALA A 212 -17.97 -1.05 -17.95
N MET A 213 -17.13 -0.50 -17.10
CA MET A 213 -16.81 -1.06 -15.79
C MET A 213 -18.06 -1.24 -14.93
N TRP A 214 -18.90 -0.23 -14.84
CA TRP A 214 -20.12 -0.30 -14.04
C TRP A 214 -21.14 -1.29 -14.60
N ARG A 215 -21.25 -1.42 -15.93
CA ARG A 215 -22.07 -2.47 -16.54
C ARG A 215 -21.59 -3.86 -16.16
N ASP A 216 -20.27 -4.09 -16.25
CA ASP A 216 -19.67 -5.38 -15.91
C ASP A 216 -19.79 -5.67 -14.41
N PHE A 217 -19.57 -4.67 -13.56
CA PHE A 217 -19.70 -4.84 -12.11
C PHE A 217 -21.14 -5.08 -11.66
N ARG A 218 -22.09 -4.40 -12.25
CA ARG A 218 -23.51 -4.67 -12.01
C ARG A 218 -23.88 -6.09 -12.43
N GLU A 219 -23.35 -6.58 -13.55
CA GLU A 219 -23.55 -7.96 -13.98
C GLU A 219 -22.89 -8.97 -13.02
N LEU A 220 -21.66 -8.72 -12.60
CA LEU A 220 -20.97 -9.53 -11.56
C LEU A 220 -21.78 -9.59 -10.26
N TRP A 221 -22.38 -8.49 -9.85
CA TRP A 221 -23.12 -8.38 -8.60
C TRP A 221 -24.33 -9.32 -8.54
N ARG A 222 -24.85 -9.75 -9.66
CA ARG A 222 -25.91 -10.76 -9.74
C ARG A 222 -25.51 -12.09 -9.10
N TYR A 223 -24.23 -12.36 -8.99
CA TYR A 223 -23.66 -13.59 -8.42
C TYR A 223 -23.02 -13.37 -7.05
N VAL A 224 -23.14 -12.17 -6.51
CA VAL A 224 -22.61 -11.79 -5.19
C VAL A 224 -23.66 -12.14 -4.12
N ASN A 225 -23.19 -12.67 -2.99
CA ASN A 225 -24.04 -12.94 -1.84
C ASN A 225 -24.77 -11.65 -1.41
N PRO A 226 -26.11 -11.64 -1.35
CA PRO A 226 -26.87 -10.43 -1.06
C PRO A 226 -26.60 -9.84 0.32
N ARG A 227 -26.07 -10.63 1.27
CA ARG A 227 -25.64 -10.13 2.57
C ARG A 227 -24.37 -9.30 2.53
N SER A 228 -23.69 -9.19 1.39
CA SER A 228 -22.51 -8.34 1.22
C SER A 228 -22.78 -6.89 1.62
N THR A 229 -23.99 -6.38 1.45
CA THR A 229 -24.38 -5.03 1.88
C THR A 229 -24.45 -4.86 3.42
N ALA A 230 -24.32 -5.94 4.16
CA ALA A 230 -24.23 -5.95 5.63
C ALA A 230 -22.86 -6.34 6.15
N TYR A 231 -21.98 -6.89 5.31
CA TYR A 231 -20.65 -7.29 5.75
C TYR A 231 -19.70 -6.10 5.90
N GLU A 232 -19.08 -6.00 7.07
CA GLU A 232 -17.97 -5.07 7.32
C GLU A 232 -16.62 -5.73 7.10
N PHE A 233 -16.49 -7.00 7.51
CA PHE A 233 -15.30 -7.85 7.37
C PHE A 233 -15.68 -9.16 6.71
N MET A 234 -14.76 -9.75 5.94
CA MET A 234 -15.05 -10.98 5.22
C MET A 234 -14.60 -12.26 5.95
N GLN A 235 -13.90 -12.16 7.08
CA GLN A 235 -13.40 -13.34 7.78
C GLN A 235 -14.52 -14.26 8.29
N GLU A 236 -15.54 -13.74 8.94
CA GLU A 236 -16.65 -14.55 9.47
C GLU A 236 -17.45 -15.27 8.36
N PRO A 237 -17.88 -14.59 7.28
CA PRO A 237 -18.55 -15.27 6.17
C PRO A 237 -17.68 -16.34 5.50
N LEU A 238 -16.37 -16.13 5.41
CA LEU A 238 -15.43 -17.13 4.89
C LEU A 238 -15.31 -18.35 5.82
N LEU A 239 -15.17 -18.12 7.13
CA LEU A 239 -15.06 -19.19 8.11
C LEU A 239 -16.33 -20.02 8.21
N SER A 240 -17.50 -19.40 8.16
CA SER A 240 -18.80 -20.09 8.22
C SER A 240 -19.15 -20.82 6.93
N GLY A 241 -18.47 -20.49 5.81
CA GLY A 241 -18.81 -21.03 4.49
C GLY A 241 -20.00 -20.35 3.82
N GLU A 242 -20.52 -19.27 4.39
CA GLU A 242 -21.56 -18.44 3.78
C GLU A 242 -21.05 -17.79 2.50
N VAL A 243 -19.78 -17.42 2.49
CA VAL A 243 -19.03 -16.91 1.34
C VAL A 243 -17.84 -17.84 1.07
N TRP A 244 -17.58 -18.12 -0.21
CA TRP A 244 -16.47 -18.96 -0.63
C TRP A 244 -15.35 -18.18 -1.30
N ILE A 245 -15.66 -17.03 -1.90
CA ILE A 245 -14.71 -16.14 -2.56
C ILE A 245 -14.94 -14.73 -2.01
N ALA A 246 -13.90 -14.08 -1.53
CA ALA A 246 -14.00 -12.73 -0.97
C ALA A 246 -12.78 -11.89 -1.29
N TRP A 247 -12.98 -10.58 -1.26
CA TRP A 247 -11.97 -9.55 -1.28
C TRP A 247 -12.03 -8.76 0.02
N ASP A 248 -10.89 -8.54 0.68
CA ASP A 248 -10.78 -7.65 1.84
C ASP A 248 -9.33 -7.24 2.09
N HIS A 249 -9.13 -6.38 3.07
CA HIS A 249 -7.81 -5.98 3.55
C HIS A 249 -7.11 -7.17 4.22
N THR A 250 -5.80 -7.30 4.00
CA THR A 250 -5.00 -8.40 4.54
C THR A 250 -5.11 -8.54 6.06
N ALA A 251 -5.15 -7.42 6.79
CA ALA A 251 -5.33 -7.44 8.24
C ALA A 251 -6.70 -8.00 8.67
N ARG A 252 -7.73 -7.83 7.84
CA ARG A 252 -9.09 -8.33 8.11
C ARG A 252 -9.29 -9.80 7.68
N LEU A 253 -8.42 -10.31 6.82
CA LEU A 253 -8.42 -11.71 6.37
C LEU A 253 -7.52 -12.61 7.21
N LYS A 254 -6.54 -12.01 7.88
CA LYS A 254 -5.46 -12.73 8.58
C LYS A 254 -5.98 -13.80 9.53
N ASP A 255 -6.91 -13.47 10.39
CA ASP A 255 -7.37 -14.37 11.45
C ASP A 255 -8.05 -15.62 10.88
N ALA A 256 -8.82 -15.49 9.80
CA ALA A 256 -9.42 -16.64 9.13
C ALA A 256 -8.36 -17.60 8.58
N LEU A 257 -7.34 -17.05 7.90
CA LEU A 257 -6.29 -17.88 7.30
C LEU A 257 -5.35 -18.48 8.35
N VAL A 258 -5.08 -17.78 9.42
CA VAL A 258 -4.26 -18.31 10.53
C VAL A 258 -5.01 -19.41 11.28
N GLN A 259 -6.32 -19.23 11.46
CA GLN A 259 -7.14 -20.21 12.17
C GLN A 259 -7.34 -21.53 11.38
N ARG A 260 -7.54 -21.43 10.06
CA ARG A 260 -7.82 -22.58 9.19
C ARG A 260 -7.05 -22.49 7.87
N PRO A 261 -5.72 -22.48 7.89
CA PRO A 261 -4.93 -22.29 6.67
C PRO A 261 -5.19 -23.37 5.61
N GLN A 262 -5.51 -24.58 6.03
CA GLN A 262 -5.80 -25.70 5.13
C GLN A 262 -7.10 -25.54 4.33
N ASP A 263 -8.00 -24.63 4.74
CA ASP A 263 -9.31 -24.45 4.09
C ASP A 263 -9.27 -23.38 2.98
N PHE A 264 -8.20 -22.58 2.91
CA PHE A 264 -8.15 -21.38 2.08
C PHE A 264 -6.99 -21.35 1.10
N VAL A 265 -7.19 -20.59 0.03
CA VAL A 265 -6.15 -20.05 -0.85
C VAL A 265 -6.26 -18.54 -0.90
N ALA A 266 -5.13 -17.86 -1.06
CA ALA A 266 -5.08 -16.41 -1.26
C ALA A 266 -4.43 -16.11 -2.61
N PHE A 267 -4.90 -15.08 -3.30
CA PHE A 267 -4.45 -14.76 -4.64
C PHE A 267 -4.68 -13.28 -4.98
N PRO A 268 -3.99 -12.76 -6.02
CA PRO A 268 -4.15 -11.39 -6.46
C PRO A 268 -5.57 -11.08 -6.91
N ALA A 269 -5.97 -9.82 -6.80
CA ALA A 269 -7.21 -9.34 -7.40
C ALA A 269 -7.19 -9.49 -8.93
N PRO A 270 -8.36 -9.56 -9.57
CA PRO A 270 -8.47 -9.71 -11.03
C PRO A 270 -7.94 -8.50 -11.79
N ALA A 271 -7.59 -8.70 -13.06
CA ALA A 271 -7.28 -7.64 -14.01
C ALA A 271 -8.49 -7.28 -14.87
N GLY A 272 -8.49 -6.03 -15.33
CA GLY A 272 -9.36 -5.53 -16.37
C GLY A 272 -8.57 -5.15 -17.64
N PRO A 273 -9.21 -4.45 -18.59
CA PRO A 273 -8.60 -4.11 -19.89
C PRO A 273 -7.32 -3.26 -19.79
N LYS A 274 -7.15 -2.49 -18.72
CA LYS A 274 -6.00 -1.59 -18.52
C LYS A 274 -4.91 -2.18 -17.64
N GLY A 275 -5.15 -3.30 -17.00
CA GLY A 275 -4.21 -3.96 -16.13
C GLY A 275 -4.84 -4.46 -14.83
N ARG A 276 -3.99 -4.82 -13.89
CA ARG A 276 -4.35 -5.34 -12.58
C ARG A 276 -4.28 -4.24 -11.55
N GLY A 277 -5.37 -3.49 -11.43
CA GLY A 277 -5.51 -2.46 -10.42
C GLY A 277 -5.46 -3.06 -9.02
N PHE A 278 -4.68 -2.45 -8.14
CA PHE A 278 -4.65 -2.80 -6.73
C PHE A 278 -4.26 -1.59 -5.89
N MET A 279 -4.63 -1.59 -4.63
CA MET A 279 -4.35 -0.47 -3.73
C MET A 279 -3.33 -0.90 -2.67
N PRO A 280 -2.03 -0.66 -2.90
CA PRO A 280 -1.03 -0.87 -1.88
C PRO A 280 -0.98 0.32 -0.92
N VAL A 281 -0.71 0.04 0.35
CA VAL A 281 -0.22 1.01 1.32
C VAL A 281 1.29 0.87 1.33
N VAL A 282 1.98 1.71 0.59
CA VAL A 282 3.45 1.64 0.44
C VAL A 282 4.11 2.63 1.37
N ALA A 283 4.96 2.11 2.26
CA ALA A 283 5.91 2.91 3.01
C ALA A 283 7.25 2.93 2.28
N GLY A 284 7.88 4.09 2.27
CA GLY A 284 9.17 4.33 1.64
C GLY A 284 10.22 4.79 2.63
N LEU A 285 11.48 4.64 2.22
CA LEU A 285 12.67 5.14 2.91
C LEU A 285 13.33 6.21 2.03
N ALA A 286 13.49 7.39 2.57
CA ALA A 286 14.15 8.51 1.91
C ALA A 286 15.29 9.07 2.77
N ILE A 287 16.19 9.81 2.14
CA ILE A 287 17.32 10.47 2.81
C ILE A 287 17.20 11.97 2.56
N PRO A 288 17.05 12.80 3.60
CA PRO A 288 17.01 14.24 3.42
C PRO A 288 18.38 14.77 2.97
N LYS A 289 18.40 15.82 2.17
CA LYS A 289 19.68 16.47 1.75
C LYS A 289 20.51 16.98 2.93
N THR A 290 19.86 17.26 4.04
CA THR A 290 20.49 17.70 5.30
C THR A 290 21.00 16.56 6.18
N ALA A 291 20.90 15.30 5.76
CA ALA A 291 21.39 14.15 6.50
C ALA A 291 22.87 14.33 6.88
N PRO A 292 23.22 14.21 8.19
CA PRO A 292 24.57 14.48 8.65
C PRO A 292 25.60 13.46 8.16
N ASP A 293 25.19 12.20 7.96
CA ASP A 293 26.01 11.13 7.44
C ASP A 293 25.22 10.30 6.42
N LYS A 294 25.37 10.65 5.15
CA LYS A 294 24.65 9.98 4.05
C LYS A 294 25.06 8.51 3.88
N ARG A 295 26.32 8.18 4.15
CA ARG A 295 26.81 6.80 4.06
C ARG A 295 26.15 5.91 5.11
N ALA A 296 26.07 6.40 6.34
CA ALA A 296 25.36 5.69 7.42
C ALA A 296 23.86 5.58 7.14
N ALA A 297 23.24 6.62 6.58
CA ALA A 297 21.85 6.60 6.16
C ALA A 297 21.60 5.55 5.07
N GLU A 298 22.42 5.51 4.02
CA GLU A 298 22.34 4.48 2.97
C GLU A 298 22.54 3.06 3.53
N ALA A 299 23.42 2.88 4.49
CA ALA A 299 23.64 1.59 5.15
C ALA A 299 22.38 1.12 5.90
N LEU A 300 21.65 2.03 6.54
CA LEU A 300 20.39 1.71 7.20
C LEU A 300 19.30 1.33 6.19
N VAL A 301 19.18 2.04 5.08
CA VAL A 301 18.25 1.71 4.00
C VAL A 301 18.58 0.34 3.40
N ASP A 302 19.86 0.06 3.15
CA ASP A 302 20.32 -1.26 2.72
C ASP A 302 19.91 -2.35 3.71
N TYR A 303 20.16 -2.16 4.99
CA TYR A 303 19.79 -3.09 6.05
C TYR A 303 18.27 -3.38 6.08
N LEU A 304 17.45 -2.34 6.11
CA LEU A 304 15.98 -2.46 6.22
C LEU A 304 15.35 -3.14 5.00
N THR A 305 16.01 -3.14 3.86
CA THR A 305 15.53 -3.78 2.64
C THR A 305 16.14 -5.15 2.37
N ARG A 306 16.96 -5.68 3.27
CA ARG A 306 17.47 -7.05 3.17
C ARG A 306 16.33 -8.05 3.30
N PRO A 307 16.33 -9.13 2.51
CA PRO A 307 15.26 -10.15 2.56
C PRO A 307 14.97 -10.67 3.97
N GLU A 308 16.00 -10.98 4.76
CA GLU A 308 15.84 -11.47 6.13
C GLU A 308 15.25 -10.43 7.09
N VAL A 309 15.54 -9.14 6.88
CA VAL A 309 14.98 -8.05 7.68
C VAL A 309 13.53 -7.76 7.27
N GLN A 310 13.22 -7.89 5.99
CA GLN A 310 11.85 -7.79 5.48
C GLN A 310 10.95 -8.91 6.04
N LEU A 311 11.46 -10.14 6.13
CA LEU A 311 10.75 -11.25 6.76
C LEU A 311 10.59 -11.05 8.27
N LEU A 312 11.60 -10.53 8.94
CA LEU A 312 11.52 -10.17 10.36
C LEU A 312 10.48 -9.08 10.59
N THR A 313 10.41 -8.08 9.72
CA THR A 313 9.39 -7.01 9.77
C THR A 313 7.97 -7.59 9.63
N LEU A 314 7.77 -8.53 8.70
CA LEU A 314 6.49 -9.23 8.56
C LEU A 314 6.11 -9.98 9.84
N LYS A 315 7.05 -10.73 10.40
CA LYS A 315 6.83 -11.53 11.60
C LYS A 315 6.49 -10.67 12.81
N GLU A 316 7.19 -9.56 12.99
CA GLU A 316 7.10 -8.75 14.20
C GLU A 316 5.98 -7.71 14.15
N VAL A 317 5.75 -7.06 13.01
CA VAL A 317 4.80 -5.94 12.88
C VAL A 317 3.74 -6.13 11.80
N GLY A 318 3.76 -7.23 11.05
CA GLY A 318 2.69 -7.61 10.13
C GLY A 318 2.68 -6.86 8.79
N PHE A 319 3.73 -6.12 8.45
CA PHE A 319 3.88 -5.51 7.14
C PHE A 319 4.62 -6.44 6.17
N PHE A 320 4.13 -6.48 4.94
CA PHE A 320 4.62 -7.42 3.94
C PHE A 320 5.87 -6.91 3.23
N PRO A 321 6.76 -7.85 2.79
CA PRO A 321 7.96 -7.51 2.05
C PRO A 321 7.69 -6.79 0.74
N VAL A 322 8.65 -5.93 0.36
CA VAL A 322 8.72 -5.24 -0.93
C VAL A 322 9.99 -5.64 -1.71
N VAL A 323 10.57 -6.76 -1.34
CA VAL A 323 11.71 -7.38 -2.03
C VAL A 323 11.41 -8.85 -2.25
N ARG A 324 12.19 -9.51 -3.11
CA ARG A 324 12.07 -10.96 -3.30
C ARG A 324 12.53 -11.69 -2.05
N VAL A 325 11.64 -12.51 -1.49
CA VAL A 325 11.90 -13.33 -0.30
C VAL A 325 11.44 -14.76 -0.53
N ARG A 326 11.96 -15.67 0.28
CA ARG A 326 11.40 -17.03 0.44
C ARG A 326 10.74 -17.11 1.80
N TYR A 327 9.46 -17.46 1.81
CA TYR A 327 8.71 -17.64 3.04
C TYR A 327 9.00 -19.03 3.63
N GLY A 328 9.61 -19.07 4.82
CA GLY A 328 9.96 -20.27 5.54
C GLY A 328 8.82 -20.80 6.41
N GLU A 329 9.04 -21.98 6.99
CA GLU A 329 8.08 -22.64 7.90
C GLU A 329 8.01 -21.99 9.29
N ASP A 330 8.89 -21.05 9.58
CA ASP A 330 8.89 -20.25 10.81
C ASP A 330 7.75 -19.21 10.86
N LEU A 331 7.11 -18.94 9.72
CA LEU A 331 5.89 -18.14 9.64
C LEU A 331 4.65 -19.05 9.69
N PRO A 332 3.57 -18.63 10.40
CA PRO A 332 2.29 -19.34 10.31
C PRO A 332 1.86 -19.51 8.86
N GLU A 333 1.33 -20.67 8.51
CA GLU A 333 0.92 -21.00 7.13
C GLU A 333 -0.05 -19.94 6.56
N GLY A 334 -1.02 -19.49 7.36
CA GLY A 334 -1.97 -18.46 6.93
C GLY A 334 -1.31 -17.13 6.59
N ILE A 335 -0.24 -16.76 7.29
CA ILE A 335 0.56 -15.55 6.98
C ILE A 335 1.34 -15.76 5.68
N ARG A 336 1.91 -16.96 5.46
CA ARG A 336 2.59 -17.27 4.20
C ARG A 336 1.65 -17.19 3.00
N LEU A 337 0.44 -17.72 3.12
CA LEU A 337 -0.58 -17.64 2.08
C LEU A 337 -0.88 -16.19 1.69
N LEU A 338 -1.11 -15.31 2.67
CA LEU A 338 -1.33 -13.90 2.43
C LEU A 338 -0.10 -13.22 1.82
N ALA A 339 1.08 -13.48 2.36
CA ALA A 339 2.32 -12.88 1.90
C ALA A 339 2.66 -13.24 0.45
N GLU A 340 2.45 -14.50 0.06
CA GLU A 340 2.61 -14.96 -1.32
C GLU A 340 1.63 -14.27 -2.28
N ALA A 341 0.37 -14.10 -1.87
CA ALA A 341 -0.64 -13.39 -2.65
C ALA A 341 -0.30 -11.90 -2.81
N VAL A 342 0.14 -11.25 -1.73
CA VAL A 342 0.58 -9.85 -1.76
C VAL A 342 1.77 -9.66 -2.70
N SER A 343 2.77 -10.54 -2.62
CA SER A 343 3.94 -10.49 -3.49
C SER A 343 3.59 -10.76 -4.95
N ALA A 344 2.74 -11.75 -5.22
CA ALA A 344 2.26 -12.03 -6.57
C ALA A 344 1.51 -10.84 -7.18
N GLN A 345 0.68 -10.16 -6.39
CA GLN A 345 -0.07 -8.99 -6.83
C GLN A 345 0.83 -7.80 -7.17
N SER A 346 1.74 -7.44 -6.28
CA SER A 346 2.64 -6.30 -6.49
C SER A 346 3.70 -6.54 -7.57
N SER A 347 4.06 -7.80 -7.82
CA SER A 347 5.06 -8.21 -8.81
C SER A 347 4.44 -8.64 -10.15
N ALA A 348 3.12 -8.60 -10.31
CA ALA A 348 2.46 -8.93 -11.56
C ALA A 348 2.94 -8.00 -12.69
N LYS A 349 3.11 -8.53 -13.90
CA LYS A 349 3.57 -7.74 -15.06
C LYS A 349 2.59 -6.62 -15.42
N ASP A 350 1.31 -6.85 -15.18
CA ASP A 350 0.23 -5.91 -15.41
C ASP A 350 -0.19 -5.12 -14.17
N ALA A 351 0.60 -5.17 -13.10
CA ALA A 351 0.33 -4.47 -11.84
C ALA A 351 0.17 -2.97 -12.06
N LEU A 352 -0.94 -2.42 -11.58
CA LEU A 352 -1.29 -1.01 -11.71
C LEU A 352 -1.66 -0.47 -10.33
N PRO A 353 -0.71 0.07 -9.56
CA PRO A 353 -0.98 0.58 -8.23
C PRO A 353 -1.85 1.84 -8.27
N SER A 354 -2.87 1.85 -7.42
CA SER A 354 -3.78 2.97 -7.22
C SER A 354 -3.75 3.35 -5.75
N LEU A 355 -3.20 4.51 -5.43
CA LEU A 355 -2.87 4.84 -4.06
C LEU A 355 -4.03 5.48 -3.31
N LEU A 356 -3.95 5.43 -1.98
CA LEU A 356 -4.93 6.05 -1.10
C LEU A 356 -5.07 7.55 -1.41
N PRO A 357 -6.30 8.06 -1.50
CA PRO A 357 -6.53 9.50 -1.57
C PRO A 357 -5.99 10.21 -0.33
N VAL A 358 -5.12 11.19 -0.53
CA VAL A 358 -4.51 12.01 0.53
C VAL A 358 -4.62 13.50 0.20
N GLY A 359 -4.33 14.36 1.18
CA GLY A 359 -4.42 15.81 0.98
C GLY A 359 -5.84 16.35 0.99
N LEU A 360 -6.78 15.61 1.54
CA LEU A 360 -8.21 15.94 1.58
C LEU A 360 -8.65 16.57 2.92
N GLY A 361 -7.74 16.71 3.88
CA GLY A 361 -8.10 17.18 5.22
C GLY A 361 -9.20 16.32 5.84
N ASP A 362 -10.26 16.95 6.29
CA ASP A 362 -11.45 16.29 6.88
C ASP A 362 -12.44 15.76 5.82
N LYS A 363 -12.18 15.97 4.53
CA LYS A 363 -13.09 15.60 3.44
C LYS A 363 -12.84 14.20 2.84
N GLY A 364 -11.90 13.43 3.38
CA GLY A 364 -11.62 12.09 2.91
C GLY A 364 -12.84 11.16 2.95
N GLY A 365 -13.66 11.28 3.98
CA GLY A 365 -14.93 10.55 4.09
C GLY A 365 -15.95 10.91 3.00
N GLU A 366 -15.98 12.17 2.57
CA GLU A 366 -16.87 12.61 1.49
C GLU A 366 -16.44 12.03 0.12
N VAL A 367 -15.14 11.95 -0.14
CA VAL A 367 -14.62 11.28 -1.35
C VAL A 367 -14.99 9.79 -1.35
N ASN A 368 -14.79 9.10 -0.24
CA ASN A 368 -15.20 7.70 -0.12
C ASN A 368 -16.70 7.52 -0.35
N LYS A 369 -17.51 8.47 0.13
CA LYS A 369 -18.96 8.46 -0.04
C LYS A 369 -19.37 8.58 -1.51
N VAL A 370 -18.68 9.37 -2.32
CA VAL A 370 -18.94 9.49 -3.77
C VAL A 370 -18.91 8.10 -4.44
N TYR A 371 -17.88 7.32 -4.18
CA TYR A 371 -17.75 5.97 -4.75
C TYR A 371 -18.84 5.02 -4.22
N ARG A 372 -19.15 5.10 -2.93
CA ARG A 372 -20.24 4.31 -2.33
C ARG A 372 -21.60 4.69 -2.90
N ASP A 373 -21.86 5.97 -3.10
CA ASP A 373 -23.10 6.46 -3.67
C ASP A 373 -23.26 6.03 -5.13
N ALA A 374 -22.20 6.10 -5.94
CA ALA A 374 -22.18 5.57 -7.30
C ALA A 374 -22.53 4.07 -7.31
N PHE A 375 -21.91 3.29 -6.45
CA PHE A 375 -22.22 1.87 -6.27
C PHE A 375 -23.70 1.65 -5.89
N THR A 376 -24.19 2.37 -4.90
CA THR A 376 -25.58 2.26 -4.44
C THR A 376 -26.58 2.59 -5.54
N ARG A 377 -26.33 3.68 -6.27
CA ARG A 377 -27.20 4.12 -7.38
C ARG A 377 -27.23 3.12 -8.52
N ILE A 378 -26.06 2.72 -8.99
CA ILE A 378 -25.91 1.90 -10.21
C ILE A 378 -26.20 0.43 -9.91
N VAL A 379 -25.55 -0.13 -8.90
CA VAL A 379 -25.56 -1.57 -8.65
C VAL A 379 -26.77 -1.99 -7.83
N LEU A 380 -27.06 -1.27 -6.73
CA LEU A 380 -28.12 -1.66 -5.81
C LEU A 380 -29.51 -1.15 -6.26
N ARG A 381 -29.60 0.06 -6.80
CA ARG A 381 -30.86 0.68 -7.22
C ARG A 381 -31.15 0.55 -8.72
N GLY A 382 -30.15 0.16 -9.53
CA GLY A 382 -30.32 -0.01 -10.97
C GLY A 382 -30.55 1.30 -11.73
N GLU A 383 -30.08 2.43 -11.20
CA GLU A 383 -30.15 3.72 -11.88
C GLU A 383 -29.35 3.71 -13.18
N GLU A 384 -29.72 4.58 -14.12
CA GLU A 384 -29.00 4.72 -15.39
C GLU A 384 -27.56 5.19 -15.12
N ILE A 385 -26.58 4.49 -15.71
CA ILE A 385 -25.16 4.62 -15.36
C ILE A 385 -24.64 6.04 -15.61
N ARG A 386 -24.83 6.56 -16.82
CA ARG A 386 -24.32 7.89 -17.17
C ARG A 386 -24.86 8.97 -16.27
N ARG A 387 -26.17 8.95 -15.99
CA ARG A 387 -26.80 9.92 -15.09
C ARG A 387 -26.23 9.85 -13.66
N ALA A 388 -26.05 8.65 -13.14
CA ALA A 388 -25.46 8.45 -11.82
C ALA A 388 -24.01 8.96 -11.78
N LEU A 389 -23.21 8.65 -12.81
CA LEU A 389 -21.81 9.10 -12.89
C LEU A 389 -21.71 10.62 -13.06
N ASP A 390 -22.56 11.25 -13.86
CA ASP A 390 -22.58 12.72 -14.01
C ASP A 390 -22.83 13.40 -12.67
N LEU A 391 -23.79 12.91 -11.88
CA LEU A 391 -24.10 13.45 -10.57
C LEU A 391 -22.94 13.28 -9.59
N GLU A 392 -22.40 12.07 -9.48
CA GLU A 392 -21.32 11.77 -8.54
C GLU A 392 -19.98 12.41 -8.98
N ALA A 393 -19.75 12.58 -10.27
CA ALA A 393 -18.61 13.34 -10.79
C ALA A 393 -18.67 14.82 -10.38
N GLN A 394 -19.85 15.44 -10.38
CA GLN A 394 -20.03 16.79 -9.87
C GLN A 394 -19.69 16.90 -8.38
N ASN A 395 -20.14 15.93 -7.57
CA ASN A 395 -19.82 15.87 -6.15
C ASN A 395 -18.31 15.72 -5.93
N LEU A 396 -17.67 14.79 -6.65
CA LEU A 396 -16.23 14.57 -6.56
C LEU A 396 -15.44 15.81 -6.97
N ALA A 397 -15.79 16.44 -8.10
CA ALA A 397 -15.13 17.64 -8.60
C ALA A 397 -15.23 18.80 -7.60
N ARG A 398 -16.40 18.97 -6.96
CA ARG A 398 -16.60 19.97 -5.91
C ARG A 398 -15.64 19.75 -4.73
N ILE A 399 -15.55 18.54 -4.22
CA ILE A 399 -14.68 18.20 -3.08
C ILE A 399 -13.21 18.46 -3.44
N LEU A 400 -12.79 18.07 -4.63
CA LEU A 400 -11.41 18.29 -5.08
C LEU A 400 -11.08 19.78 -5.27
N ARG A 401 -12.01 20.59 -5.77
CA ARG A 401 -11.83 22.04 -5.84
C ARG A 401 -11.74 22.70 -4.45
N GLU A 402 -12.59 22.27 -3.53
CA GLU A 402 -12.59 22.80 -2.16
C GLU A 402 -11.30 22.47 -1.40
N THR A 403 -10.74 21.29 -1.62
CA THR A 403 -9.52 20.83 -0.95
C THR A 403 -8.25 21.20 -1.70
N GLY A 404 -8.32 21.44 -3.00
CA GLY A 404 -7.14 21.61 -3.86
C GLY A 404 -6.33 20.33 -4.03
N ALA A 405 -6.87 19.18 -3.68
CA ALA A 405 -6.14 17.90 -3.71
C ALA A 405 -5.69 17.54 -5.13
N PRO A 406 -4.39 17.24 -5.34
CA PRO A 406 -3.88 16.82 -6.64
C PRO A 406 -4.32 15.39 -6.98
N CYS A 407 -4.10 14.98 -8.22
CA CYS A 407 -4.36 13.61 -8.64
C CYS A 407 -3.45 12.61 -7.90
N TRP A 408 -4.00 11.42 -7.68
CA TRP A 408 -3.28 10.29 -7.08
C TRP A 408 -2.98 9.22 -8.14
N PRO A 409 -1.85 8.51 -8.03
CA PRO A 409 -1.61 7.37 -8.91
C PRO A 409 -2.80 6.41 -8.99
N PRO A 410 -3.13 5.85 -10.16
CA PRO A 410 -2.38 5.89 -11.41
C PRO A 410 -2.62 7.14 -12.27
N ASP A 411 -3.46 8.08 -11.83
CA ASP A 411 -3.60 9.35 -12.52
C ASP A 411 -2.27 10.12 -12.51
N ALA A 412 -1.95 10.77 -13.63
CA ALA A 412 -0.77 11.60 -13.71
C ALA A 412 -0.87 12.77 -12.71
N PRO A 413 0.24 13.17 -12.07
CA PRO A 413 0.25 14.29 -11.15
C PRO A 413 -0.36 15.55 -11.78
N SER A 414 -1.14 16.30 -11.00
CA SER A 414 -1.70 17.59 -11.39
C SER A 414 -1.07 18.74 -10.60
N THR A 415 -1.04 19.94 -11.16
CA THR A 415 -0.52 21.15 -10.48
C THR A 415 -1.53 21.82 -9.56
N GLY A 416 -2.75 21.36 -9.54
CA GLY A 416 -3.84 21.83 -8.70
C GLY A 416 -4.83 20.71 -8.46
N ALA A 417 -6.06 21.06 -8.13
CA ALA A 417 -7.13 20.10 -7.92
C ALA A 417 -7.23 19.13 -9.09
N CYS A 418 -7.30 17.83 -8.80
CA CYS A 418 -7.41 16.80 -9.82
C CYS A 418 -8.69 17.00 -10.63
N PRO A 419 -8.62 17.09 -11.98
CA PRO A 419 -9.82 17.20 -12.79
C PRO A 419 -10.59 15.87 -12.82
N VAL A 420 -11.92 15.97 -12.88
CA VAL A 420 -12.84 14.82 -12.98
C VAL A 420 -13.48 14.84 -14.37
N GLU A 421 -13.22 13.82 -15.18
CA GLU A 421 -13.67 13.67 -16.57
C GLU A 421 -14.53 12.41 -16.77
#